data_2945f0b0ecf81a78fbb8ccdaa42823b1
#
_entry.id   2945f0b0ecf81a78fbb8ccdaa42823b1
#
_cell.length_a   1.000
_cell.length_b   1.000
_cell.length_c   1.000
_cell.angle_alpha   90.00
_cell.angle_beta   90.00
_cell.angle_gamma   90.00
#
_symmetry.space_group_name_H-M   'P 1'
#
loop_
_entity.id
_entity.type
_entity.pdbx_description
1 polymer ?
#
loop_
_entity_poly.entity_id
_entity_poly.type
_entity_poly.pdbx_seq_one_letter_code
_entity_poly.pdbx_strand_id
1 'polypeptide(L)'
;MNKNYTFTSESVSEGHPDKVCDITSDTILDLYLSEFNESRVACETLATTNKIILSGEIRGPKIDPQVIEQAVREQIKNIGYEQKNFHWKNFEFFNYLHEQSADIAQGVDSSGNEKDEGAGDQGIMFGYACNETEELMPAPITYSHKILKEMAMARKSGDLKLLGPDSKSQISVVYENSKPVGVSSVVISSQHDESIGQNEVKEMIRPYVKKILPKDWSCPEDQFYVNPTGKFVIGGPDGDTGLTGRKIIVDTYGGAALHGGGAFSGKDPSKVDRSAAYAARYLAKNIVASGIVDKAVIQLSYAIGVSQPLSIYLDIFQEDQKLVDQITKVIQDNFDLSPRGIRNKLELNKPIYKKTAAYGHFGRAPEVDGSFSWEKTDMVNVFKKEV
;
A
#
# COMPACT_ATOMS: atom_id res chain seq x y z
N MET A 1 4.11 11.74 27.32
CA MET A 1 3.15 11.02 26.49
C MET A 1 2.46 9.95 27.33
N ASN A 2 1.17 9.69 27.09
CA ASN A 2 0.46 8.61 27.78
C ASN A 2 1.06 7.28 27.36
N LYS A 3 1.64 6.52 28.29
CA LYS A 3 2.33 5.25 27.98
C LYS A 3 1.37 4.06 27.83
N ASN A 4 0.13 4.22 28.32
CA ASN A 4 -0.93 3.21 28.25
C ASN A 4 -2.09 3.79 27.46
N TYR A 5 -2.44 3.13 26.36
CA TYR A 5 -3.51 3.57 25.45
C TYR A 5 -3.99 2.40 24.59
N THR A 6 -5.10 2.60 23.90
CA THR A 6 -5.56 1.71 22.85
C THR A 6 -5.43 2.43 21.51
N PHE A 7 -4.88 1.76 20.51
CA PHE A 7 -4.76 2.29 19.15
C PHE A 7 -5.39 1.35 18.14
N THR A 8 -6.13 1.90 17.20
CA THR A 8 -6.93 1.15 16.23
C THR A 8 -6.49 1.46 14.82
N SER A 9 -6.37 0.43 13.99
CA SER A 9 -6.21 0.56 12.54
C SER A 9 -7.18 -0.37 11.83
N GLU A 10 -7.51 0.01 10.59
CA GLU A 10 -8.34 -0.79 9.70
C GLU A 10 -7.59 -1.19 8.44
N SER A 11 -8.03 -2.28 7.82
CA SER A 11 -7.60 -2.73 6.50
C SER A 11 -8.81 -3.13 5.67
N VAL A 12 -8.64 -3.16 4.36
CA VAL A 12 -9.64 -3.64 3.40
C VAL A 12 -9.02 -4.66 2.45
N SER A 13 -9.84 -5.61 1.99
CA SER A 13 -9.39 -6.67 1.08
C SER A 13 -9.20 -6.19 -0.36
N GLU A 14 -8.61 -7.05 -1.18
CA GLU A 14 -8.47 -6.84 -2.63
C GLU A 14 -9.80 -6.62 -3.36
N GLY A 15 -10.90 -7.10 -2.80
CA GLY A 15 -12.25 -6.94 -3.36
C GLY A 15 -12.98 -5.68 -2.89
N HIS A 16 -12.45 -4.91 -1.95
CA HIS A 16 -13.04 -3.62 -1.59
C HIS A 16 -13.10 -2.70 -2.82
N PRO A 17 -14.18 -1.92 -3.04
CA PRO A 17 -14.34 -1.09 -4.24
C PRO A 17 -13.13 -0.23 -4.58
N ASP A 18 -12.57 0.49 -3.61
CA ASP A 18 -11.39 1.33 -3.83
C ASP A 18 -10.14 0.47 -4.16
N LYS A 19 -10.00 -0.73 -3.57
CA LYS A 19 -8.88 -1.62 -3.86
C LYS A 19 -9.00 -2.31 -5.22
N VAL A 20 -10.21 -2.58 -5.68
CA VAL A 20 -10.46 -2.98 -7.07
C VAL A 20 -9.92 -1.93 -8.03
N CYS A 21 -10.14 -0.63 -7.72
CA CYS A 21 -9.62 0.48 -8.53
C CYS A 21 -8.09 0.58 -8.45
N ASP A 22 -7.50 0.51 -7.25
CA ASP A 22 -6.06 0.54 -7.06
C ASP A 22 -5.34 -0.60 -7.82
N ILE A 23 -5.85 -1.83 -7.71
CA ILE A 23 -5.31 -2.99 -8.41
C ILE A 23 -5.46 -2.83 -9.93
N THR A 24 -6.59 -2.30 -10.40
CA THR A 24 -6.82 -2.04 -11.82
C THR A 24 -5.82 -1.01 -12.34
N SER A 25 -5.64 0.12 -11.65
CA SER A 25 -4.69 1.17 -12.03
C SER A 25 -3.25 0.65 -12.04
N ASP A 26 -2.84 -0.14 -11.05
CA ASP A 26 -1.50 -0.75 -11.03
C ASP A 26 -1.34 -1.90 -12.04
N THR A 27 -2.43 -2.56 -12.47
CA THR A 27 -2.40 -3.50 -13.58
C THR A 27 -2.06 -2.80 -14.90
N ILE A 28 -2.63 -1.62 -15.13
CA ILE A 28 -2.30 -0.80 -16.30
C ILE A 28 -0.85 -0.33 -16.23
N LEU A 29 -0.39 0.14 -15.08
CA LEU A 29 1.01 0.51 -14.89
C LEU A 29 1.96 -0.64 -15.22
N ASP A 30 1.73 -1.83 -14.66
CA ASP A 30 2.57 -3.01 -14.90
C ASP A 30 2.54 -3.44 -16.37
N LEU A 31 1.39 -3.31 -17.05
CA LEU A 31 1.26 -3.61 -18.48
C LEU A 31 2.19 -2.71 -19.31
N TYR A 32 2.18 -1.40 -19.06
CA TYR A 32 3.06 -0.46 -19.78
C TYR A 32 4.52 -0.63 -19.43
N LEU A 33 4.87 -0.89 -18.17
CA LEU A 33 6.26 -1.13 -17.75
C LEU A 33 6.82 -2.45 -18.28
N SER A 34 5.97 -3.46 -18.52
CA SER A 34 6.40 -4.72 -19.13
C SER A 34 6.80 -4.56 -20.61
N GLU A 35 6.16 -3.64 -21.33
CA GLU A 35 6.48 -3.32 -22.72
C GLU A 35 7.67 -2.35 -22.85
N PHE A 36 7.76 -1.39 -21.94
CA PHE A 36 8.85 -0.42 -21.88
C PHE A 36 9.03 0.11 -20.45
N ASN A 37 10.14 -0.20 -19.83
CA ASN A 37 10.44 0.09 -18.42
C ASN A 37 10.56 1.59 -18.07
N GLU A 38 10.66 2.48 -19.07
CA GLU A 38 10.65 3.95 -18.89
C GLU A 38 9.27 4.56 -19.22
N SER A 39 8.22 3.75 -19.34
CA SER A 39 6.86 4.26 -19.55
C SER A 39 6.44 5.18 -18.40
N ARG A 40 5.76 6.28 -18.77
CA ARG A 40 5.15 7.21 -17.82
C ARG A 40 3.65 6.94 -17.79
N VAL A 41 3.14 6.68 -16.60
CA VAL A 41 1.75 6.30 -16.40
C VAL A 41 1.18 7.08 -15.23
N ALA A 42 0.03 7.71 -15.47
CA ALA A 42 -0.85 8.22 -14.43
C ALA A 42 -2.25 7.72 -14.77
N CYS A 43 -2.66 6.61 -14.15
CA CYS A 43 -3.91 5.93 -14.42
C CYS A 43 -4.81 5.95 -13.20
N GLU A 44 -5.96 6.59 -13.33
CA GLU A 44 -7.03 6.61 -12.34
C GLU A 44 -8.15 5.67 -12.79
N THR A 45 -8.73 4.95 -11.84
CA THR A 45 -9.84 4.03 -12.07
C THR A 45 -11.04 4.43 -11.21
N LEU A 46 -12.21 4.43 -11.83
CA LEU A 46 -13.50 4.42 -11.14
C LEU A 46 -14.20 3.10 -11.41
N ALA A 47 -14.67 2.43 -10.37
CA ALA A 47 -15.49 1.23 -10.49
C ALA A 47 -16.81 1.41 -9.74
N THR A 48 -17.92 1.06 -10.38
CA THR A 48 -19.27 1.13 -9.83
C THR A 48 -20.10 -0.01 -10.39
N THR A 49 -21.39 -0.08 -10.07
CA THR A 49 -22.31 -1.10 -10.58
C THR A 49 -22.12 -1.32 -12.08
N ASN A 50 -21.69 -2.52 -12.43
CA ASN A 50 -21.47 -2.99 -13.81
C ASN A 50 -20.55 -2.13 -14.69
N LYS A 51 -19.67 -1.28 -14.10
CA LYS A 51 -18.80 -0.40 -14.88
C LYS A 51 -17.39 -0.31 -14.28
N ILE A 52 -16.39 -0.28 -15.17
CA ILE A 52 -15.01 0.14 -14.87
C ILE A 52 -14.62 1.22 -15.88
N ILE A 53 -14.10 2.32 -15.39
CA ILE A 53 -13.72 3.49 -16.17
C ILE A 53 -12.26 3.81 -15.84
N LEU A 54 -11.41 3.85 -16.87
CA LEU A 54 -10.03 4.33 -16.78
C LEU A 54 -9.94 5.76 -17.30
N SER A 55 -9.15 6.58 -16.65
CA SER A 55 -8.81 7.94 -17.09
C SER A 55 -7.37 8.26 -16.71
N GLY A 56 -6.72 9.15 -17.45
CA GLY A 56 -5.36 9.60 -17.14
C GLY A 56 -4.45 9.68 -18.35
N GLU A 57 -3.16 9.87 -18.10
CA GLU A 57 -2.17 10.17 -19.11
C GLU A 57 -1.11 9.07 -19.19
N ILE A 58 -0.71 8.75 -20.43
CA ILE A 58 0.31 7.74 -20.74
C ILE A 58 1.35 8.33 -21.68
N ARG A 59 2.63 8.06 -21.41
CA ARG A 59 3.74 8.20 -22.35
C ARG A 59 4.48 6.87 -22.41
N GLY A 60 4.26 6.12 -23.47
CA GLY A 60 4.81 4.76 -23.62
C GLY A 60 4.45 4.15 -24.98
N PRO A 61 4.69 2.86 -25.16
CA PRO A 61 4.31 2.16 -26.39
C PRO A 61 2.79 2.17 -26.58
N LYS A 62 2.37 2.08 -27.81
CA LYS A 62 0.93 1.95 -28.14
C LYS A 62 0.50 0.50 -27.85
N ILE A 63 -0.39 0.34 -26.91
CA ILE A 63 -0.99 -0.97 -26.56
C ILE A 63 -2.41 -1.04 -27.14
N ASP A 64 -2.76 -2.20 -27.71
CA ASP A 64 -4.10 -2.43 -28.25
C ASP A 64 -5.14 -2.29 -27.12
N PRO A 65 -6.22 -1.49 -27.32
CA PRO A 65 -7.29 -1.35 -26.34
C PRO A 65 -7.91 -2.67 -25.87
N GLN A 66 -7.94 -3.70 -26.72
CA GLN A 66 -8.41 -5.04 -26.34
C GLN A 66 -7.48 -5.74 -25.34
N VAL A 67 -6.15 -5.53 -25.44
CA VAL A 67 -5.17 -6.05 -24.49
C VAL A 67 -5.35 -5.37 -23.13
N ILE A 68 -5.58 -4.05 -23.12
CA ILE A 68 -5.86 -3.28 -21.89
C ILE A 68 -7.12 -3.82 -21.21
N GLU A 69 -8.22 -3.94 -21.96
CA GLU A 69 -9.49 -4.46 -21.42
C GLU A 69 -9.33 -5.88 -20.88
N GLN A 70 -8.65 -6.76 -21.62
CA GLN A 70 -8.43 -8.14 -21.21
C GLN A 70 -7.62 -8.23 -19.92
N ALA A 71 -6.58 -7.41 -19.76
CA ALA A 71 -5.78 -7.36 -18.54
C ALA A 71 -6.63 -6.95 -17.31
N VAL A 72 -7.52 -5.97 -17.47
CA VAL A 72 -8.45 -5.56 -16.42
C VAL A 72 -9.43 -6.69 -16.09
N ARG A 73 -10.05 -7.31 -17.09
CA ARG A 73 -11.01 -8.41 -16.90
C ARG A 73 -10.39 -9.59 -16.17
N GLU A 74 -9.18 -9.96 -16.54
CA GLU A 74 -8.44 -11.04 -15.89
C GLU A 74 -8.15 -10.70 -14.42
N GLN A 75 -7.81 -9.45 -14.11
CA GLN A 75 -7.58 -9.03 -12.74
C GLN A 75 -8.86 -9.07 -11.89
N ILE A 76 -9.99 -8.62 -12.43
CA ILE A 76 -11.30 -8.71 -11.73
C ILE A 76 -11.72 -10.19 -11.51
N LYS A 77 -11.40 -11.07 -12.48
CA LYS A 77 -11.57 -12.52 -12.33
C LYS A 77 -10.71 -13.08 -11.19
N ASN A 78 -9.44 -12.67 -11.11
CA ASN A 78 -8.50 -13.11 -10.07
C ASN A 78 -8.93 -12.64 -8.66
N ILE A 79 -9.55 -11.47 -8.54
CA ILE A 79 -10.19 -11.00 -7.31
C ILE A 79 -11.39 -11.89 -6.95
N GLY A 80 -12.13 -12.40 -7.95
CA GLY A 80 -13.21 -13.35 -7.77
C GLY A 80 -14.60 -12.74 -7.90
N TYR A 81 -14.79 -11.67 -8.69
CA TYR A 81 -16.09 -11.08 -8.94
C TYR A 81 -16.87 -11.79 -10.04
N GLU A 82 -17.92 -12.51 -9.61
CA GLU A 82 -18.89 -13.21 -10.45
C GLU A 82 -20.35 -12.93 -10.02
N GLN A 83 -20.60 -11.79 -9.39
CA GLN A 83 -21.95 -11.41 -8.96
C GLN A 83 -22.76 -10.75 -10.08
N LYS A 84 -24.09 -10.75 -9.95
CA LYS A 84 -25.05 -10.38 -11.01
C LYS A 84 -24.73 -9.01 -11.66
N ASN A 85 -24.45 -8.00 -10.86
CA ASN A 85 -24.27 -6.62 -11.34
C ASN A 85 -22.79 -6.18 -11.32
N PHE A 86 -21.84 -7.09 -11.01
CA PHE A 86 -20.43 -6.86 -11.18
C PHE A 86 -19.70 -8.18 -11.43
N HIS A 87 -19.53 -8.50 -12.71
CA HIS A 87 -18.98 -9.78 -13.15
C HIS A 87 -17.85 -9.53 -14.15
N TRP A 88 -16.70 -10.23 -13.99
CA TRP A 88 -15.50 -10.03 -14.81
C TRP A 88 -15.74 -10.16 -16.33
N LYS A 89 -16.72 -10.93 -16.78
CA LYS A 89 -17.09 -11.06 -18.20
C LYS A 89 -17.97 -9.93 -18.72
N ASN A 90 -18.82 -9.33 -17.88
CA ASN A 90 -20.00 -8.62 -18.34
C ASN A 90 -20.00 -7.12 -18.02
N PHE A 91 -19.11 -6.62 -17.15
CA PHE A 91 -19.07 -5.18 -16.86
C PHE A 91 -18.76 -4.36 -18.12
N GLU A 92 -19.33 -3.19 -18.22
CA GLU A 92 -19.01 -2.20 -19.26
C GLU A 92 -17.65 -1.58 -18.97
N PHE A 93 -16.77 -1.58 -19.97
CA PHE A 93 -15.42 -1.03 -19.84
C PHE A 93 -15.27 0.24 -20.66
N PHE A 94 -14.79 1.31 -20.02
CA PHE A 94 -14.54 2.60 -20.64
C PHE A 94 -13.08 2.99 -20.44
N ASN A 95 -12.39 3.28 -21.55
CA ASN A 95 -10.99 3.66 -21.54
C ASN A 95 -10.82 5.08 -22.09
N TYR A 96 -10.54 6.03 -21.19
CA TYR A 96 -10.25 7.43 -21.50
C TYR A 96 -8.78 7.79 -21.26
N LEU A 97 -7.89 6.80 -21.25
CA LEU A 97 -6.45 7.04 -21.21
C LEU A 97 -6.03 7.72 -22.51
N HIS A 98 -5.21 8.77 -22.41
CA HIS A 98 -4.71 9.55 -23.55
C HIS A 98 -3.21 9.82 -23.41
N GLU A 99 -2.59 10.28 -24.50
CA GLU A 99 -1.17 10.63 -24.50
C GLU A 99 -0.91 11.89 -23.65
N GLN A 100 0.17 11.84 -22.85
CA GLN A 100 0.60 12.97 -22.03
C GLN A 100 0.93 14.18 -22.91
N SER A 101 0.51 15.39 -22.50
CA SER A 101 0.82 16.62 -23.24
C SER A 101 2.32 16.89 -23.26
N ALA A 102 2.81 17.45 -24.40
CA ALA A 102 4.22 17.80 -24.60
C ALA A 102 4.72 18.86 -23.59
N ASP A 103 3.83 19.73 -23.10
CA ASP A 103 4.19 20.80 -22.16
C ASP A 103 4.59 20.28 -20.79
N ILE A 104 3.94 19.21 -20.33
CA ILE A 104 4.29 18.55 -19.04
C ILE A 104 5.62 17.80 -19.19
N ALA A 105 5.90 17.22 -20.36
CA ALA A 105 7.15 16.53 -20.62
C ALA A 105 8.38 17.45 -20.53
N GLN A 106 8.27 18.72 -20.94
CA GLN A 106 9.38 19.70 -20.89
C GLN A 106 9.86 20.02 -19.47
N GLY A 107 8.97 19.98 -18.47
CA GLY A 107 9.33 20.27 -17.07
C GLY A 107 10.03 19.12 -16.35
N VAL A 108 9.95 17.90 -16.90
CA VAL A 108 10.41 16.66 -16.28
C VAL A 108 11.60 16.04 -17.00
N ASP A 109 11.67 16.23 -18.33
CA ASP A 109 12.76 15.67 -19.14
C ASP A 109 14.04 16.45 -18.92
N SER A 110 15.10 15.74 -18.55
CA SER A 110 16.45 16.32 -18.39
C SER A 110 16.90 17.05 -19.64
N SER A 111 17.48 18.24 -19.47
CA SER A 111 18.14 19.04 -20.51
C SER A 111 19.41 18.38 -21.12
N GLY A 112 19.38 17.06 -21.30
CA GLY A 112 20.47 16.28 -21.92
C GLY A 112 21.48 15.66 -20.96
N ASN A 113 21.47 15.99 -19.66
CA ASN A 113 22.26 15.30 -18.64
C ASN A 113 21.37 14.39 -17.80
N GLU A 114 21.67 13.09 -17.82
CA GLU A 114 20.91 12.07 -17.05
C GLU A 114 20.85 12.32 -15.54
N LYS A 115 21.72 13.18 -15.01
CA LYS A 115 21.78 13.54 -13.58
C LYS A 115 20.75 14.59 -13.14
N ASP A 116 20.12 15.27 -14.09
CA ASP A 116 19.32 16.48 -13.80
C ASP A 116 17.80 16.25 -13.89
N GLU A 117 17.33 14.99 -13.85
CA GLU A 117 15.90 14.71 -13.81
C GLU A 117 15.29 15.26 -12.52
N GLY A 118 14.49 16.32 -12.66
CA GLY A 118 13.78 16.94 -11.54
C GLY A 118 12.54 16.14 -11.12
N ALA A 119 12.05 16.41 -9.91
CA ALA A 119 10.77 15.88 -9.48
C ALA A 119 9.65 16.38 -10.39
N GLY A 120 8.76 15.47 -10.80
CA GLY A 120 7.64 15.80 -11.69
C GLY A 120 6.54 16.62 -11.03
N ASP A 121 6.56 16.74 -9.71
CA ASP A 121 5.63 17.53 -8.91
C ASP A 121 6.29 17.95 -7.58
N GLN A 122 5.67 18.92 -6.92
CA GLN A 122 5.95 19.21 -5.51
C GLN A 122 5.26 18.20 -4.63
N GLY A 123 5.79 17.97 -3.40
CA GLY A 123 5.13 17.11 -2.44
C GLY A 123 5.94 16.87 -1.18
N ILE A 124 5.26 16.28 -0.20
CA ILE A 124 5.86 15.77 1.04
C ILE A 124 5.53 14.28 1.19
N MET A 125 6.52 13.46 1.47
CA MET A 125 6.38 12.03 1.61
C MET A 125 6.93 11.58 2.95
N PHE A 126 6.25 10.62 3.59
CA PHE A 126 6.65 10.11 4.89
C PHE A 126 7.02 8.64 4.83
N GLY A 127 8.09 8.28 5.53
CA GLY A 127 8.47 6.92 5.87
C GLY A 127 8.40 6.72 7.38
N TYR A 128 7.98 5.54 7.80
CA TYR A 128 7.91 5.17 9.21
C TYR A 128 8.38 3.73 9.42
N ALA A 129 8.99 3.48 10.56
CA ALA A 129 9.25 2.14 11.07
C ALA A 129 9.21 2.15 12.59
N CYS A 130 8.81 1.02 13.17
CA CYS A 130 8.81 0.79 14.61
C CYS A 130 9.05 -0.70 14.91
N ASN A 131 9.60 -1.01 16.07
CA ASN A 131 9.92 -2.37 16.50
C ASN A 131 8.73 -3.13 17.14
N GLU A 132 7.50 -2.85 16.67
CA GLU A 132 6.29 -3.48 17.22
C GLU A 132 6.00 -4.87 16.62
N THR A 133 6.43 -5.12 15.39
CA THR A 133 6.31 -6.39 14.67
C THR A 133 7.62 -6.77 13.98
N GLU A 134 7.74 -8.01 13.53
CA GLU A 134 8.92 -8.48 12.77
C GLU A 134 9.13 -7.69 11.47
N GLU A 135 8.04 -7.21 10.87
CA GLU A 135 8.08 -6.39 9.67
C GLU A 135 8.53 -4.94 9.93
N LEU A 136 8.75 -4.58 11.19
CA LEU A 136 9.02 -3.21 11.65
C LEU A 136 7.89 -2.24 11.26
N MET A 137 6.66 -2.67 11.53
CA MET A 137 5.41 -1.97 11.24
C MET A 137 4.56 -1.85 12.51
N PRO A 138 3.60 -0.88 12.55
CA PRO A 138 2.62 -0.80 13.63
C PRO A 138 1.75 -2.07 13.71
N ALA A 139 1.60 -2.59 14.91
CA ALA A 139 0.87 -3.84 15.15
C ALA A 139 -0.59 -3.82 14.64
N PRO A 140 -1.42 -2.78 14.87
CA PRO A 140 -2.83 -2.79 14.47
C PRO A 140 -3.02 -2.96 12.96
N ILE A 141 -2.30 -2.19 12.14
CA ILE A 141 -2.42 -2.28 10.67
C ILE A 141 -1.86 -3.60 10.15
N THR A 142 -0.75 -4.07 10.71
CA THR A 142 -0.10 -5.32 10.30
C THR A 142 -1.03 -6.51 10.50
N TYR A 143 -1.64 -6.65 11.67
CA TYR A 143 -2.57 -7.75 11.91
C TYR A 143 -3.87 -7.61 11.13
N SER A 144 -4.38 -6.38 10.93
CA SER A 144 -5.52 -6.13 10.06
C SER A 144 -5.27 -6.62 8.62
N HIS A 145 -4.10 -6.30 8.04
CA HIS A 145 -3.71 -6.79 6.72
C HIS A 145 -3.57 -8.32 6.67
N LYS A 146 -2.86 -8.89 7.64
CA LYS A 146 -2.58 -10.33 7.69
C LYS A 146 -3.87 -11.16 7.75
N ILE A 147 -4.86 -10.75 8.55
CA ILE A 147 -6.16 -11.43 8.66
C ILE A 147 -6.86 -11.45 7.30
N LEU A 148 -7.00 -10.29 6.65
CA LEU A 148 -7.70 -10.22 5.36
C LEU A 148 -6.97 -10.96 4.25
N LYS A 149 -5.65 -10.90 4.23
CA LYS A 149 -4.84 -11.64 3.27
C LYS A 149 -5.00 -13.15 3.45
N GLU A 150 -4.99 -13.65 4.68
CA GLU A 150 -5.20 -15.06 4.99
C GLU A 150 -6.63 -15.51 4.60
N MET A 151 -7.65 -14.70 4.90
CA MET A 151 -9.02 -14.96 4.47
C MET A 151 -9.16 -15.00 2.95
N ALA A 152 -8.50 -14.09 2.22
CA ALA A 152 -8.50 -14.08 0.76
C ALA A 152 -7.83 -15.33 0.17
N MET A 153 -6.71 -15.77 0.73
CA MET A 153 -6.07 -17.03 0.34
C MET A 153 -6.98 -18.22 0.58
N ALA A 154 -7.62 -18.31 1.74
CA ALA A 154 -8.55 -19.39 2.07
C ALA A 154 -9.81 -19.37 1.18
N ARG A 155 -10.29 -18.19 0.78
CA ARG A 155 -11.38 -18.06 -0.19
C ARG A 155 -10.96 -18.60 -1.56
N LYS A 156 -9.78 -18.24 -2.04
CA LYS A 156 -9.25 -18.67 -3.34
C LYS A 156 -8.91 -20.16 -3.37
N SER A 157 -8.50 -20.77 -2.24
CA SER A 157 -8.27 -22.23 -2.13
C SER A 157 -9.58 -23.02 -2.03
N GLY A 158 -10.70 -22.37 -1.71
CA GLY A 158 -12.01 -23.01 -1.54
C GLY A 158 -12.37 -23.33 -0.09
N ASP A 159 -11.49 -23.09 0.87
CA ASP A 159 -11.78 -23.32 2.30
C ASP A 159 -12.86 -22.35 2.82
N LEU A 160 -12.89 -21.13 2.30
CA LEU A 160 -13.90 -20.11 2.60
C LEU A 160 -14.75 -19.76 1.36
N LYS A 161 -15.17 -20.75 0.56
CA LYS A 161 -15.90 -20.59 -0.69
C LYS A 161 -17.24 -19.83 -0.58
N LEU A 162 -17.83 -19.78 0.61
CA LEU A 162 -19.07 -19.04 0.86
C LEU A 162 -18.84 -17.57 1.23
N LEU A 163 -17.58 -17.12 1.34
CA LEU A 163 -17.27 -15.70 1.52
C LEU A 163 -16.98 -15.05 0.16
N GLY A 164 -17.46 -13.82 0.01
CA GLY A 164 -17.19 -12.98 -1.17
C GLY A 164 -15.83 -12.26 -1.07
N PRO A 165 -15.42 -11.58 -2.16
CA PRO A 165 -14.10 -10.92 -2.20
C PRO A 165 -14.01 -9.62 -1.38
N ASP A 166 -15.13 -8.96 -1.07
CA ASP A 166 -15.14 -7.71 -0.32
C ASP A 166 -15.14 -7.97 1.18
N SER A 167 -14.14 -7.45 1.86
CA SER A 167 -14.07 -7.51 3.32
C SER A 167 -13.24 -6.37 3.91
N LYS A 168 -13.53 -6.06 5.18
CA LYS A 168 -12.80 -5.08 6.00
C LYS A 168 -12.44 -5.71 7.33
N SER A 169 -11.32 -5.31 7.90
CA SER A 169 -10.92 -5.64 9.28
C SER A 169 -10.52 -4.38 10.04
N GLN A 170 -10.83 -4.35 11.30
CA GLN A 170 -10.38 -3.31 12.22
C GLN A 170 -9.91 -3.97 13.50
N ILE A 171 -8.73 -3.59 13.99
CA ILE A 171 -8.14 -4.16 15.20
C ILE A 171 -7.75 -3.03 16.15
N SER A 172 -8.21 -3.13 17.39
CA SER A 172 -7.83 -2.25 18.49
C SER A 172 -6.82 -2.96 19.36
N VAL A 173 -5.59 -2.47 19.38
CA VAL A 173 -4.46 -3.02 20.15
C VAL A 173 -4.27 -2.21 21.43
N VAL A 174 -4.09 -2.90 22.53
CA VAL A 174 -3.76 -2.31 23.84
C VAL A 174 -2.26 -2.13 23.94
N TYR A 175 -1.85 -0.96 24.38
CA TYR A 175 -0.45 -0.61 24.62
C TYR A 175 -0.21 -0.35 26.11
N GLU A 176 0.83 -0.98 26.64
CA GLU A 176 1.37 -0.71 27.98
C GLU A 176 2.83 -0.28 27.86
N ASN A 177 3.16 0.83 28.50
CA ASN A 177 4.51 1.43 28.37
C ASN A 177 4.96 1.60 26.91
N SER A 178 4.00 2.00 26.04
CA SER A 178 4.20 2.19 24.59
C SER A 178 4.56 0.91 23.81
N LYS A 179 4.31 -0.29 24.38
CA LYS A 179 4.47 -1.59 23.72
C LYS A 179 3.12 -2.24 23.50
N PRO A 180 2.85 -2.86 22.35
CA PRO A 180 1.62 -3.58 22.11
C PRO A 180 1.60 -4.87 22.97
N VAL A 181 0.52 -5.08 23.74
CA VAL A 181 0.43 -6.19 24.70
C VAL A 181 -0.80 -7.07 24.52
N GLY A 182 -1.79 -6.65 23.73
CA GLY A 182 -3.02 -7.42 23.53
C GLY A 182 -4.00 -6.74 22.60
N VAL A 183 -5.13 -7.38 22.38
CA VAL A 183 -6.24 -6.90 21.55
C VAL A 183 -7.46 -6.64 22.40
N SER A 184 -8.04 -5.44 22.32
CA SER A 184 -9.28 -5.10 23.00
C SER A 184 -10.52 -5.35 22.15
N SER A 185 -10.44 -5.21 20.82
CA SER A 185 -11.55 -5.52 19.91
C SER A 185 -11.08 -5.90 18.53
N VAL A 186 -11.88 -6.72 17.84
CA VAL A 186 -11.74 -7.07 16.43
C VAL A 186 -13.08 -6.91 15.75
N VAL A 187 -13.11 -6.15 14.64
CA VAL A 187 -14.29 -6.01 13.80
C VAL A 187 -13.96 -6.53 12.39
N ILE A 188 -14.74 -7.49 11.90
CA ILE A 188 -14.63 -7.99 10.53
C ILE A 188 -15.97 -7.79 9.82
N SER A 189 -15.95 -7.10 8.69
CA SER A 189 -17.07 -7.10 7.74
C SER A 189 -16.65 -7.91 6.53
N SER A 190 -17.41 -8.97 6.21
CA SER A 190 -17.08 -9.86 5.10
C SER A 190 -18.30 -10.16 4.27
N GLN A 191 -18.20 -9.93 2.97
CA GLN A 191 -19.20 -10.35 2.00
C GLN A 191 -19.37 -11.87 2.06
N HIS A 192 -20.62 -12.34 1.96
CA HIS A 192 -20.94 -13.77 2.06
C HIS A 192 -22.12 -14.16 1.17
N ASP A 193 -22.23 -15.45 0.89
CA ASP A 193 -23.37 -16.04 0.20
C ASP A 193 -24.65 -15.87 1.04
N GLU A 194 -25.79 -15.66 0.39
CA GLU A 194 -27.07 -15.45 1.07
C GLU A 194 -27.59 -16.68 1.84
N SER A 195 -27.03 -17.86 1.52
CA SER A 195 -27.39 -19.14 2.18
C SER A 195 -26.88 -19.28 3.60
N ILE A 196 -25.94 -18.43 4.04
CA ILE A 196 -25.37 -18.46 5.39
C ILE A 196 -25.70 -17.20 6.20
N GLY A 197 -25.82 -17.37 7.51
CA GLY A 197 -26.11 -16.28 8.45
C GLY A 197 -24.88 -15.72 9.13
N GLN A 198 -25.08 -14.61 9.85
CA GLN A 198 -24.00 -13.88 10.57
C GLN A 198 -23.18 -14.78 11.49
N ASN A 199 -23.83 -15.67 12.27
CA ASN A 199 -23.13 -16.56 13.19
C ASN A 199 -22.23 -17.57 12.48
N GLU A 200 -22.69 -18.09 11.33
CA GLU A 200 -21.89 -19.01 10.50
C GLU A 200 -20.68 -18.30 9.94
N VAL A 201 -20.83 -17.08 9.43
CA VAL A 201 -19.73 -16.24 8.96
C VAL A 201 -18.73 -15.98 10.09
N LYS A 202 -19.22 -15.69 11.32
CA LYS A 202 -18.36 -15.46 12.50
C LYS A 202 -17.52 -16.69 12.82
N GLU A 203 -18.13 -17.87 12.83
CA GLU A 203 -17.41 -19.11 13.14
C GLU A 203 -16.44 -19.53 12.01
N MET A 204 -16.76 -19.25 10.76
CA MET A 204 -15.85 -19.48 9.63
C MET A 204 -14.59 -18.60 9.71
N ILE A 205 -14.70 -17.34 10.15
CA ILE A 205 -13.61 -16.37 10.22
C ILE A 205 -12.74 -16.56 11.47
N ARG A 206 -13.33 -16.96 12.59
CA ARG A 206 -12.66 -17.08 13.89
C ARG A 206 -11.29 -17.81 13.86
N PRO A 207 -11.12 -18.96 13.18
CA PRO A 207 -9.84 -19.66 13.12
C PRO A 207 -8.73 -18.82 12.48
N TYR A 208 -9.07 -18.01 11.47
CA TYR A 208 -8.10 -17.16 10.76
C TYR A 208 -7.64 -15.99 11.62
N VAL A 209 -8.54 -15.37 12.38
CA VAL A 209 -8.17 -14.34 13.37
C VAL A 209 -7.24 -14.93 14.43
N LYS A 210 -7.60 -16.09 15.01
CA LYS A 210 -6.76 -16.77 16.02
C LYS A 210 -5.40 -17.20 15.47
N LYS A 211 -5.31 -17.58 14.20
CA LYS A 211 -4.05 -17.98 13.55
C LYS A 211 -3.07 -16.81 13.43
N ILE A 212 -3.60 -15.61 13.18
CA ILE A 212 -2.79 -14.43 12.86
C ILE A 212 -2.37 -13.65 14.10
N LEU A 213 -3.22 -13.57 15.12
CA LEU A 213 -2.87 -12.86 16.35
C LEU A 213 -1.79 -13.62 17.13
N PRO A 214 -0.89 -12.93 17.85
CA PRO A 214 0.05 -13.57 18.76
C PRO A 214 -0.66 -14.52 19.74
N LYS A 215 0.00 -15.62 20.13
CA LYS A 215 -0.61 -16.69 20.94
C LYS A 215 -1.26 -16.20 22.22
N ASP A 216 -0.65 -15.18 22.84
CA ASP A 216 -1.12 -14.63 24.13
C ASP A 216 -2.15 -13.50 23.95
N TRP A 217 -2.49 -13.15 22.70
CA TRP A 217 -3.45 -12.10 22.36
C TRP A 217 -4.81 -12.73 22.06
N SER A 218 -5.74 -12.60 22.98
CA SER A 218 -7.13 -13.04 22.78
C SER A 218 -8.05 -11.84 22.75
N CYS A 219 -8.89 -11.75 21.71
CA CYS A 219 -9.99 -10.81 21.68
C CYS A 219 -11.11 -11.29 22.60
N PRO A 220 -11.63 -10.46 23.53
CA PRO A 220 -12.82 -10.79 24.30
C PRO A 220 -13.99 -11.16 23.38
N GLU A 221 -14.79 -12.18 23.75
CA GLU A 221 -15.86 -12.68 22.87
C GLU A 221 -16.94 -11.64 22.58
N ASP A 222 -17.25 -10.81 23.57
CA ASP A 222 -18.19 -9.67 23.45
C ASP A 222 -17.63 -8.49 22.64
N GLN A 223 -16.32 -8.50 22.33
CA GLN A 223 -15.62 -7.50 21.51
C GLN A 223 -15.19 -8.06 20.15
N PHE A 224 -15.57 -9.29 19.82
CA PHE A 224 -15.34 -9.89 18.51
C PHE A 224 -16.59 -9.77 17.63
N TYR A 225 -16.59 -8.73 16.79
CA TYR A 225 -17.71 -8.36 15.93
C TYR A 225 -17.49 -8.87 14.49
N VAL A 226 -18.45 -9.62 13.95
CA VAL A 226 -18.47 -10.03 12.54
C VAL A 226 -19.79 -9.65 11.94
N ASN A 227 -19.79 -8.88 10.86
CA ASN A 227 -20.97 -8.34 10.18
C ASN A 227 -22.00 -7.77 11.17
N PRO A 228 -21.65 -6.81 12.05
CA PRO A 228 -22.53 -6.36 13.14
C PRO A 228 -23.87 -5.78 12.67
N THR A 229 -23.97 -5.36 11.41
CA THR A 229 -25.22 -4.90 10.78
C THR A 229 -26.09 -6.02 10.20
N GLY A 230 -25.62 -7.28 10.25
CA GLY A 230 -26.30 -8.46 9.74
C GLY A 230 -25.80 -8.93 8.38
N LYS A 231 -26.63 -8.95 7.36
CA LYS A 231 -26.28 -9.47 6.02
C LYS A 231 -25.33 -8.54 5.26
N PHE A 232 -24.32 -9.14 4.59
CA PHE A 232 -23.44 -8.46 3.64
C PHE A 232 -23.30 -9.34 2.38
N VAL A 233 -24.32 -9.40 1.55
CA VAL A 233 -24.38 -10.25 0.35
C VAL A 233 -23.89 -9.50 -0.89
N ILE A 234 -24.33 -8.26 -1.08
CA ILE A 234 -23.87 -7.40 -2.19
C ILE A 234 -22.64 -6.62 -1.72
N GLY A 235 -21.51 -6.85 -2.36
CA GLY A 235 -20.25 -6.17 -2.03
C GLY A 235 -19.52 -5.68 -3.28
N GLY A 236 -18.34 -5.08 -3.05
CA GLY A 236 -17.53 -4.51 -4.09
C GLY A 236 -18.19 -3.37 -4.84
N PRO A 237 -17.79 -3.11 -6.10
CA PRO A 237 -18.30 -1.97 -6.88
C PRO A 237 -19.81 -1.96 -7.13
N ASP A 238 -20.50 -3.09 -6.93
CA ASP A 238 -21.97 -3.14 -6.98
C ASP A 238 -22.61 -2.56 -5.71
N GLY A 239 -21.95 -2.73 -4.57
CA GLY A 239 -22.44 -2.20 -3.28
C GLY A 239 -22.07 -0.75 -3.05
N ASP A 240 -20.88 -0.33 -3.47
CA ASP A 240 -20.33 1.03 -3.28
C ASP A 240 -19.35 1.38 -4.39
N THR A 241 -19.31 2.64 -4.79
CA THR A 241 -18.39 3.12 -5.82
C THR A 241 -16.97 3.25 -5.27
N GLY A 242 -15.99 2.67 -6.02
CA GLY A 242 -14.58 2.78 -5.75
C GLY A 242 -13.86 3.80 -6.64
N LEU A 243 -12.76 4.33 -6.10
CA LEU A 243 -11.82 5.21 -6.80
C LEU A 243 -10.39 4.88 -6.40
N THR A 244 -9.46 5.00 -7.35
CA THR A 244 -8.02 4.92 -7.07
C THR A 244 -7.61 5.96 -6.02
N GLY A 245 -6.75 5.55 -5.08
CA GLY A 245 -6.16 6.48 -4.11
C GLY A 245 -7.04 6.90 -2.95
N ARG A 246 -8.14 6.20 -2.67
CA ARG A 246 -9.03 6.47 -1.51
C ARG A 246 -8.71 5.63 -0.28
N LYS A 247 -7.63 4.83 -0.28
CA LYS A 247 -7.20 3.99 0.85
C LYS A 247 -5.75 4.22 1.24
N ILE A 248 -5.27 5.48 1.09
CA ILE A 248 -3.87 5.85 1.30
C ILE A 248 -3.34 5.59 2.72
N ILE A 249 -4.20 5.68 3.72
CA ILE A 249 -3.82 5.37 5.11
C ILE A 249 -3.73 3.85 5.34
N VAL A 250 -4.62 3.08 4.73
CA VAL A 250 -4.56 1.60 4.70
C VAL A 250 -3.30 1.14 3.95
N ASP A 251 -2.94 1.82 2.87
CA ASP A 251 -1.76 1.50 2.05
C ASP A 251 -0.44 1.71 2.79
N THR A 252 -0.43 2.55 3.83
CA THR A 252 0.77 2.98 4.54
C THR A 252 0.82 2.46 5.98
N TYR A 253 0.52 3.28 6.98
CA TYR A 253 0.80 2.94 8.39
C TYR A 253 -0.46 2.89 9.28
N GLY A 254 -1.67 2.89 8.69
CA GLY A 254 -2.92 2.76 9.45
C GLY A 254 -3.17 3.88 10.45
N GLY A 255 -2.64 5.08 10.20
CA GLY A 255 -2.77 6.24 11.07
C GLY A 255 -1.69 6.38 12.16
N ALA A 256 -0.76 5.41 12.27
CA ALA A 256 0.32 5.47 13.26
C ALA A 256 1.43 6.47 12.90
N ALA A 257 1.49 6.93 11.65
CA ALA A 257 2.42 7.96 11.19
C ALA A 257 1.71 9.00 10.34
N LEU A 258 2.39 10.13 10.14
CA LEU A 258 1.94 11.20 9.26
C LEU A 258 1.87 10.72 7.79
N HIS A 259 1.07 11.39 6.98
CA HIS A 259 0.91 11.12 5.56
C HIS A 259 0.94 12.41 4.74
N GLY A 260 1.62 12.43 3.60
CA GLY A 260 1.72 13.60 2.73
C GLY A 260 0.51 13.83 1.83
N GLY A 261 -0.40 12.85 1.71
CA GLY A 261 -1.63 12.92 0.91
C GLY A 261 -1.52 12.29 -0.48
N GLY A 262 -0.30 12.00 -0.98
CA GLY A 262 -0.09 11.38 -2.29
C GLY A 262 -0.52 9.90 -2.33
N ALA A 263 -1.37 9.53 -3.31
CA ALA A 263 -1.70 8.14 -3.59
C ALA A 263 -0.58 7.46 -4.40
N PHE A 264 -0.48 6.14 -4.30
CA PHE A 264 0.55 5.34 -4.98
C PHE A 264 0.06 4.70 -6.27
N SER A 265 -1.05 3.95 -6.19
CA SER A 265 -1.55 3.14 -7.30
C SER A 265 -1.82 3.97 -8.55
N GLY A 266 -1.51 3.40 -9.72
CA GLY A 266 -1.65 4.04 -11.01
C GLY A 266 -0.53 4.99 -11.41
N LYS A 267 0.41 5.28 -10.51
CA LYS A 267 1.55 6.19 -10.75
C LYS A 267 2.84 5.40 -11.01
N ASP A 268 3.52 5.68 -12.11
CA ASP A 268 4.86 5.15 -12.36
C ASP A 268 5.91 5.74 -11.39
N PRO A 269 7.08 5.10 -11.23
CA PRO A 269 8.05 5.47 -10.19
C PRO A 269 8.78 6.81 -10.44
N SER A 270 8.52 7.53 -11.52
CA SER A 270 8.99 8.91 -11.69
C SER A 270 8.23 9.88 -10.78
N LYS A 271 7.01 9.53 -10.37
CA LYS A 271 6.19 10.31 -9.45
C LYS A 271 6.72 10.12 -8.04
N VAL A 272 7.25 11.20 -7.46
CA VAL A 272 7.84 11.20 -6.10
C VAL A 272 6.84 10.84 -5.00
N ASP A 273 5.55 11.08 -5.22
CA ASP A 273 4.48 10.60 -4.32
C ASP A 273 4.64 9.11 -3.98
N ARG A 274 5.01 8.30 -4.97
CA ARG A 274 5.22 6.86 -4.81
C ARG A 274 6.68 6.54 -4.47
N SER A 275 7.62 6.93 -5.32
CA SER A 275 9.02 6.53 -5.20
C SER A 275 9.69 7.08 -3.95
N ALA A 276 9.46 8.34 -3.60
CA ALA A 276 10.06 8.94 -2.41
C ALA A 276 9.40 8.45 -1.10
N ALA A 277 8.10 8.09 -1.12
CA ALA A 277 7.48 7.42 0.03
C ALA A 277 8.10 6.02 0.25
N TYR A 278 8.41 5.29 -0.81
CA TYR A 278 9.12 4.01 -0.73
C TYR A 278 10.56 4.19 -0.22
N ALA A 279 11.28 5.22 -0.71
CA ALA A 279 12.61 5.55 -0.22
C ALA A 279 12.60 5.96 1.26
N ALA A 280 11.64 6.78 1.67
CA ALA A 280 11.49 7.17 3.07
C ALA A 280 11.20 5.96 3.98
N ARG A 281 10.35 5.01 3.54
CA ARG A 281 10.11 3.74 4.24
C ARG A 281 11.39 2.90 4.31
N TYR A 282 12.12 2.74 3.21
CA TYR A 282 13.37 1.99 3.16
C TYR A 282 14.38 2.53 4.17
N LEU A 283 14.57 3.83 4.23
CA LEU A 283 15.49 4.48 5.17
C LEU A 283 15.03 4.31 6.62
N ALA A 284 13.76 4.62 6.92
CA ALA A 284 13.21 4.46 8.26
C ALA A 284 13.35 3.01 8.76
N LYS A 285 13.07 2.03 7.88
CA LYS A 285 13.21 0.61 8.21
C LYS A 285 14.65 0.21 8.51
N ASN A 286 15.63 0.67 7.72
CA ASN A 286 17.04 0.38 7.95
C ASN A 286 17.57 1.01 9.24
N ILE A 287 17.10 2.21 9.59
CA ILE A 287 17.46 2.88 10.85
C ILE A 287 16.97 2.04 12.05
N VAL A 288 15.69 1.66 12.06
CA VAL A 288 15.13 0.85 13.15
C VAL A 288 15.72 -0.57 13.17
N ALA A 289 15.91 -1.20 12.01
CA ALA A 289 16.53 -2.52 11.90
C ALA A 289 17.99 -2.54 12.38
N SER A 290 18.68 -1.40 12.38
CA SER A 290 20.04 -1.31 12.93
C SER A 290 20.06 -1.44 14.46
N GLY A 291 18.92 -1.23 15.12
CA GLY A 291 18.78 -1.26 16.58
C GLY A 291 19.25 0.04 17.28
N ILE A 292 19.57 1.09 16.52
CA ILE A 292 19.98 2.38 17.08
C ILE A 292 18.79 3.07 17.76
N VAL A 293 17.60 2.93 17.17
CA VAL A 293 16.36 3.50 17.71
C VAL A 293 15.19 2.52 17.54
N ASP A 294 14.19 2.64 18.41
CA ASP A 294 12.98 1.81 18.37
C ASP A 294 11.94 2.26 17.33
N LYS A 295 11.96 3.55 16.99
CA LYS A 295 11.02 4.18 16.06
C LYS A 295 11.71 5.28 15.26
N ALA A 296 11.34 5.44 13.99
CA ALA A 296 11.83 6.53 13.14
C ALA A 296 10.74 6.99 12.18
N VAL A 297 10.55 8.30 12.05
CA VAL A 297 9.79 8.97 10.99
C VAL A 297 10.75 9.77 10.14
N ILE A 298 10.65 9.61 8.83
CA ILE A 298 11.37 10.43 7.85
C ILE A 298 10.35 11.18 7.01
N GLN A 299 10.54 12.49 6.82
CA GLN A 299 9.84 13.27 5.81
C GLN A 299 10.84 13.69 4.74
N LEU A 300 10.48 13.50 3.48
CA LEU A 300 11.15 14.06 2.31
C LEU A 300 10.22 15.09 1.67
N SER A 301 10.78 16.22 1.21
CA SER A 301 10.02 17.22 0.47
C SER A 301 10.69 17.56 -0.85
N TYR A 302 9.88 17.72 -1.91
CA TYR A 302 10.35 18.05 -3.25
C TYR A 302 9.66 19.28 -3.80
N ALA A 303 10.36 19.99 -4.69
CA ALA A 303 9.79 21.00 -5.57
C ALA A 303 9.82 20.52 -7.02
N ILE A 304 8.81 20.92 -7.78
CA ILE A 304 8.75 20.60 -9.21
C ILE A 304 10.02 21.04 -9.94
N GLY A 305 10.58 20.19 -10.77
CA GLY A 305 11.80 20.47 -11.55
C GLY A 305 13.11 20.43 -10.74
N VAL A 306 13.07 20.18 -9.44
CA VAL A 306 14.28 20.07 -8.58
C VAL A 306 14.59 18.60 -8.33
N SER A 307 15.84 18.19 -8.58
CA SER A 307 16.26 16.78 -8.48
C SER A 307 16.49 16.33 -7.04
N GLN A 308 17.01 17.18 -6.18
CA GLN A 308 17.26 16.83 -4.79
C GLN A 308 16.12 17.28 -3.87
N PRO A 309 15.84 16.56 -2.77
CA PRO A 309 14.83 17.00 -1.82
C PRO A 309 15.19 18.36 -1.22
N LEU A 310 14.19 19.22 -1.02
CA LEU A 310 14.35 20.52 -0.35
C LEU A 310 14.71 20.35 1.12
N SER A 311 14.22 19.29 1.76
CA SER A 311 14.52 18.98 3.15
C SER A 311 14.40 17.48 3.44
N ILE A 312 15.18 17.03 4.41
CA ILE A 312 15.06 15.74 5.07
C ILE A 312 14.77 16.05 6.54
N TYR A 313 13.59 15.65 7.01
CA TYR A 313 13.27 15.72 8.44
C TYR A 313 13.29 14.30 9.01
N LEU A 314 13.92 14.15 10.16
CA LEU A 314 14.00 12.89 10.91
C LEU A 314 13.53 13.10 12.34
N ASP A 315 12.57 12.28 12.79
CA ASP A 315 12.19 12.15 14.19
C ASP A 315 12.42 10.71 14.66
N ILE A 316 13.22 10.56 15.69
CA ILE A 316 13.55 9.27 16.32
C ILE A 316 12.81 9.05 17.65
N PHE A 317 11.88 9.93 18.01
CA PHE A 317 11.09 9.90 19.25
C PHE A 317 11.94 9.93 20.54
N GLN A 318 13.14 10.50 20.45
CA GLN A 318 14.10 10.70 21.55
C GLN A 318 14.70 12.11 21.46
N GLU A 319 14.96 12.74 22.59
CA GLU A 319 15.59 14.07 22.64
C GLU A 319 17.13 13.93 22.48
N ASP A 320 17.58 13.56 21.30
CA ASP A 320 18.99 13.43 20.93
C ASP A 320 19.27 14.04 19.55
N GLN A 321 19.47 15.36 19.52
CA GLN A 321 19.76 16.08 18.28
C GLN A 321 21.05 15.62 17.63
N LYS A 322 22.08 15.25 18.42
CA LYS A 322 23.36 14.77 17.88
C LYS A 322 23.18 13.48 17.11
N LEU A 323 22.36 12.55 17.63
CA LEU A 323 22.03 11.29 16.95
C LEU A 323 21.24 11.55 15.68
N VAL A 324 20.26 12.46 15.70
CA VAL A 324 19.49 12.87 14.52
C VAL A 324 20.42 13.43 13.43
N ASP A 325 21.36 14.31 13.79
CA ASP A 325 22.31 14.90 12.85
C ASP A 325 23.25 13.83 12.24
N GLN A 326 23.73 12.88 13.04
CA GLN A 326 24.55 11.76 12.58
C GLN A 326 23.79 10.88 11.58
N ILE A 327 22.59 10.44 11.94
CA ILE A 327 21.75 9.60 11.04
C ILE A 327 21.44 10.35 9.73
N THR A 328 21.06 11.63 9.81
CA THR A 328 20.76 12.46 8.65
C THR A 328 21.97 12.58 7.72
N LYS A 329 23.16 12.76 8.29
CA LYS A 329 24.40 12.79 7.53
C LYS A 329 24.67 11.46 6.82
N VAL A 330 24.48 10.33 7.50
CA VAL A 330 24.63 8.99 6.88
C VAL A 330 23.69 8.83 5.71
N ILE A 331 22.42 9.29 5.82
CA ILE A 331 21.47 9.27 4.70
C ILE A 331 22.01 10.07 3.52
N GLN A 332 22.44 11.32 3.75
CA GLN A 332 22.92 12.22 2.71
C GLN A 332 24.18 11.70 2.01
N ASP A 333 25.10 11.09 2.76
CA ASP A 333 26.37 10.57 2.23
C ASP A 333 26.21 9.24 1.47
N ASN A 334 25.17 8.44 1.76
CA ASN A 334 25.05 7.06 1.27
C ASN A 334 23.83 6.77 0.38
N PHE A 335 22.89 7.73 0.24
CA PHE A 335 21.67 7.51 -0.54
C PHE A 335 21.36 8.70 -1.47
N ASP A 336 21.37 8.45 -2.79
CA ASP A 336 20.92 9.45 -3.76
C ASP A 336 19.39 9.55 -3.74
N LEU A 337 18.90 10.65 -3.16
CA LEU A 337 17.46 10.95 -3.03
C LEU A 337 16.87 11.67 -4.26
N SER A 338 17.61 11.79 -5.37
CA SER A 338 17.00 12.23 -6.62
C SER A 338 15.95 11.19 -7.10
N PRO A 339 14.92 11.60 -7.86
CA PRO A 339 13.92 10.66 -8.41
C PRO A 339 14.57 9.48 -9.16
N ARG A 340 15.62 9.73 -9.94
CA ARG A 340 16.40 8.71 -10.64
C ARG A 340 17.20 7.83 -9.68
N GLY A 341 17.88 8.44 -8.69
CA GLY A 341 18.66 7.72 -7.68
C GLY A 341 17.79 6.73 -6.91
N ILE A 342 16.60 7.15 -6.50
CA ILE A 342 15.62 6.29 -5.83
C ILE A 342 15.20 5.13 -6.73
N ARG A 343 14.81 5.40 -8.00
CA ARG A 343 14.38 4.35 -8.94
C ARG A 343 15.46 3.31 -9.17
N ASN A 344 16.71 3.76 -9.33
CA ASN A 344 17.85 2.87 -9.54
C ASN A 344 18.16 2.05 -8.28
N LYS A 345 18.25 2.69 -7.11
CA LYS A 345 18.59 2.00 -5.84
C LYS A 345 17.53 0.96 -5.46
N LEU A 346 16.25 1.29 -5.65
CA LEU A 346 15.14 0.41 -5.30
C LEU A 346 14.64 -0.43 -6.49
N GLU A 347 15.27 -0.33 -7.66
CA GLU A 347 14.95 -1.11 -8.87
C GLU A 347 13.46 -0.99 -9.28
N LEU A 348 12.91 0.24 -9.26
CA LEU A 348 11.48 0.48 -9.41
C LEU A 348 10.96 0.44 -10.86
N ASN A 349 11.84 0.49 -11.88
CA ASN A 349 11.44 0.45 -13.29
C ASN A 349 11.14 -1.00 -13.76
N LYS A 350 10.22 -1.67 -13.04
CA LYS A 350 9.80 -3.05 -13.27
C LYS A 350 8.29 -3.19 -13.10
N PRO A 351 7.63 -4.18 -13.73
CA PRO A 351 6.20 -4.45 -13.55
C PRO A 351 5.93 -5.19 -12.22
N ILE A 352 6.02 -4.49 -11.10
CA ILE A 352 5.97 -5.04 -9.74
C ILE A 352 4.83 -4.48 -8.90
N TYR A 353 3.97 -3.64 -9.47
CA TYR A 353 3.08 -2.76 -8.72
C TYR A 353 1.72 -3.34 -8.38
N LYS A 354 1.08 -4.12 -9.25
CA LYS A 354 -0.24 -4.70 -8.96
C LYS A 354 -0.28 -5.55 -7.67
N LYS A 355 0.85 -6.17 -7.30
CA LYS A 355 0.96 -6.92 -6.04
C LYS A 355 0.93 -6.04 -4.81
N THR A 356 1.28 -4.77 -4.95
CA THR A 356 1.37 -3.81 -3.84
C THR A 356 0.04 -3.18 -3.50
N ALA A 357 -0.89 -3.16 -4.44
CA ALA A 357 -2.14 -2.42 -4.37
C ALA A 357 -3.14 -2.93 -3.32
N ALA A 358 -2.92 -4.07 -2.68
CA ALA A 358 -3.74 -4.58 -1.58
C ALA A 358 -2.88 -5.12 -0.44
N TYR A 359 -3.42 -5.07 0.79
CA TYR A 359 -2.78 -5.54 2.02
C TYR A 359 -1.50 -4.78 2.41
N GLY A 360 -1.44 -3.49 2.07
CA GLY A 360 -0.36 -2.57 2.40
C GLY A 360 0.82 -2.60 1.44
N HIS A 361 1.39 -1.43 1.17
CA HIS A 361 2.62 -1.27 0.39
C HIS A 361 3.87 -1.53 1.25
N PHE A 362 3.73 -1.48 2.57
CA PHE A 362 4.81 -1.64 3.55
C PHE A 362 4.60 -2.87 4.43
N GLY A 363 5.71 -3.35 5.02
CA GLY A 363 5.68 -4.53 5.88
C GLY A 363 5.58 -5.86 5.13
N ARG A 364 6.03 -5.91 3.88
CA ARG A 364 6.04 -7.09 3.02
C ARG A 364 7.48 -7.54 2.76
N ALA A 365 7.73 -8.84 2.74
CA ALA A 365 9.07 -9.34 2.43
C ALA A 365 9.45 -9.01 0.97
N PRO A 366 10.70 -8.58 0.70
CA PRO A 366 11.19 -8.43 -0.66
C PRO A 366 11.09 -9.75 -1.44
N GLU A 367 10.68 -9.67 -2.71
CA GLU A 367 10.53 -10.83 -3.59
C GLU A 367 11.64 -10.86 -4.65
N VAL A 368 11.86 -12.03 -5.27
CA VAL A 368 12.92 -12.26 -6.26
C VAL A 368 12.72 -11.43 -7.53
N ASP A 369 11.47 -11.12 -7.89
CA ASP A 369 11.13 -10.28 -9.06
C ASP A 369 11.42 -8.78 -8.84
N GLY A 370 11.80 -8.39 -7.63
CA GLY A 370 12.05 -7.01 -7.22
C GLY A 370 10.87 -6.35 -6.50
N SER A 371 9.73 -7.03 -6.40
CA SER A 371 8.60 -6.51 -5.60
C SER A 371 9.03 -6.27 -4.16
N PHE A 372 8.54 -5.17 -3.57
CA PHE A 372 8.85 -4.75 -2.19
C PHE A 372 10.35 -4.54 -1.92
N SER A 373 11.15 -4.15 -2.92
CA SER A 373 12.59 -3.88 -2.77
C SER A 373 12.90 -2.82 -1.68
N TRP A 374 11.99 -1.91 -1.43
CA TRP A 374 12.06 -0.90 -0.35
C TRP A 374 11.92 -1.48 1.07
N GLU A 375 11.67 -2.75 1.20
CA GLU A 375 11.68 -3.47 2.48
C GLU A 375 13.01 -4.18 2.78
N LYS A 376 14.02 -4.08 1.88
CA LYS A 376 15.37 -4.58 2.14
C LYS A 376 16.02 -3.83 3.31
N THR A 377 16.88 -4.56 4.07
CA THR A 377 17.60 -4.03 5.23
C THR A 377 19.12 -4.03 4.99
N ASP A 378 19.53 -3.75 3.76
CA ASP A 378 20.92 -3.83 3.30
C ASP A 378 21.79 -2.61 3.74
N MET A 379 21.20 -1.52 4.26
CA MET A 379 21.91 -0.39 4.85
C MET A 379 22.15 -0.52 6.37
N VAL A 380 21.66 -1.57 7.02
CA VAL A 380 21.82 -1.76 8.48
C VAL A 380 23.27 -1.65 8.94
N ASN A 381 24.20 -2.27 8.20
CA ASN A 381 25.62 -2.22 8.56
C ASN A 381 26.26 -0.85 8.34
N VAL A 382 25.74 -0.05 7.41
CA VAL A 382 26.19 1.34 7.20
C VAL A 382 25.82 2.16 8.42
N PHE A 383 24.55 2.14 8.85
CA PHE A 383 24.10 2.84 10.06
C PHE A 383 24.87 2.40 11.31
N LYS A 384 25.05 1.11 11.55
CA LYS A 384 25.81 0.59 12.70
C LYS A 384 27.26 1.03 12.75
N LYS A 385 27.89 1.31 11.59
CA LYS A 385 29.29 1.68 11.51
C LYS A 385 29.52 3.18 11.62
N GLU A 386 28.58 3.98 11.09
CA GLU A 386 28.78 5.42 10.91
C GLU A 386 28.02 6.27 11.93
N VAL A 387 27.09 5.67 12.67
CA VAL A 387 26.36 6.26 13.79
C VAL A 387 26.87 5.70 15.12
#